data_b0e40610598b36c1ba9d34624c7ba07b
#
_entry.id   b0e40610598b36c1ba9d34624c7ba07b
#
_cell.length_a   1.000
_cell.length_b   1.000
_cell.length_c   1.000
_cell.angle_alpha   90.00
_cell.angle_beta   90.00
_cell.angle_gamma   90.00
#
_symmetry.space_group_name_H-M   'P 1'
#
loop_
_entity.id
_entity.type
_entity.pdbx_description
1 polymer ?
#
loop_
_entity_poly.entity_id
_entity_poly.type
_entity_poly.pdbx_seq_one_letter_code
_entity_poly.pdbx_strand_id
1 'polypeptide(L)'
;MTLKPELYTRRKMLKTLGVSLATVPMLAFLGCNSDTISSTDTTSDTDTSTGTGTSTDTGDTTTTNDSEYVSGTTALITDDFPDDSIFETSTACVLALTKATTEGPCYFQADSDEDISDGLTGLPMMLCLQLIDSDCNPLANYEISVWHCDTRGIYSGDTSSSSDSSRFAGDFCTDGDAEAEASTWYRGSLITDSSGRVNFKTHFPGWYSGRTIHIHFKVSNNNNDYVISQFCFTDAFAKEICTTHSEYKSRGEQDTTLASNDNVFGSDYEQFILNTAQNSDGTLLAYHTIQIN
;
A
#
# COMPACT_ATOMS: atom_id res chain seq x y z
N MET A 1 -31.87 -23.88 -17.63
CA MET A 1 -30.54 -24.41 -17.22
C MET A 1 -29.77 -23.22 -16.74
N THR A 2 -29.86 -22.93 -15.45
CA THR A 2 -29.20 -21.77 -14.83
C THR A 2 -27.74 -22.17 -14.53
N LEU A 3 -26.77 -21.57 -15.22
CA LEU A 3 -25.38 -21.73 -14.93
C LEU A 3 -25.10 -21.07 -13.55
N LYS A 4 -24.69 -21.87 -12.59
CA LYS A 4 -24.24 -21.42 -11.31
C LYS A 4 -22.93 -20.66 -11.53
N PRO A 5 -22.76 -19.40 -11.08
CA PRO A 5 -21.48 -18.72 -11.23
C PRO A 5 -20.42 -19.48 -10.45
N GLU A 6 -19.27 -19.74 -11.08
CA GLU A 6 -18.09 -20.28 -10.38
C GLU A 6 -17.49 -19.21 -9.49
N LEU A 7 -17.35 -19.53 -8.21
CA LEU A 7 -16.66 -18.67 -7.25
C LEU A 7 -15.14 -18.81 -7.42
N TYR A 8 -14.44 -17.69 -7.47
CA TYR A 8 -12.98 -17.63 -7.62
C TYR A 8 -12.31 -17.58 -6.27
N THR A 9 -11.26 -18.40 -6.09
CA THR A 9 -10.28 -18.26 -4.99
C THR A 9 -9.07 -17.47 -5.47
N ARG A 10 -8.28 -16.86 -4.56
CA ARG A 10 -7.04 -16.13 -4.89
C ARG A 10 -6.13 -16.93 -5.85
N ARG A 11 -5.96 -18.22 -5.58
CA ARG A 11 -5.13 -19.11 -6.41
C ARG A 11 -5.68 -19.31 -7.82
N LYS A 12 -7.00 -19.33 -8.02
CA LYS A 12 -7.62 -19.45 -9.34
C LYS A 12 -7.53 -18.15 -10.13
N MET A 13 -7.70 -16.99 -9.47
CA MET A 13 -7.60 -15.69 -10.12
C MET A 13 -6.22 -15.47 -10.73
N LEU A 14 -5.15 -15.81 -10.00
CA LEU A 14 -3.77 -15.72 -10.50
C LEU A 14 -3.51 -16.60 -11.73
N LYS A 15 -4.13 -17.80 -11.79
CA LYS A 15 -3.98 -18.69 -12.95
C LYS A 15 -4.75 -18.20 -14.19
N THR A 16 -5.85 -17.49 -14.00
CA THR A 16 -6.68 -17.01 -15.12
C THR A 16 -6.12 -15.75 -15.76
N LEU A 17 -5.46 -14.88 -14.98
CA LEU A 17 -4.77 -13.70 -15.48
C LEU A 17 -3.46 -14.03 -16.23
N GLY A 18 -2.86 -15.21 -15.97
CA GLY A 18 -1.61 -15.65 -16.60
C GLY A 18 -1.74 -16.30 -17.99
N VAL A 19 -2.94 -16.51 -18.53
CA VAL A 19 -3.16 -17.28 -19.79
C VAL A 19 -3.38 -16.39 -21.02
N SER A 20 -3.37 -15.06 -20.88
CA SER A 20 -3.53 -14.15 -22.02
C SER A 20 -2.21 -13.51 -22.49
N LEU A 21 -1.18 -14.30 -22.76
CA LEU A 21 0.02 -13.81 -23.46
C LEU A 21 0.39 -14.74 -24.60
N ALA A 22 -0.03 -14.28 -25.76
CA ALA A 22 0.57 -14.35 -27.10
C ALA A 22 1.60 -15.44 -27.36
N THR A 23 1.22 -16.38 -28.21
CA THR A 23 2.15 -17.14 -29.04
C THR A 23 2.79 -16.22 -30.10
N VAL A 24 4.07 -15.88 -29.94
CA VAL A 24 4.91 -15.35 -31.00
C VAL A 24 5.89 -16.44 -31.40
N PRO A 25 6.04 -16.79 -32.70
CA PRO A 25 6.93 -17.84 -33.11
C PRO A 25 8.39 -17.39 -33.02
N MET A 26 9.21 -18.22 -32.36
CA MET A 26 10.68 -18.11 -32.36
C MET A 26 11.22 -18.33 -33.77
N LEU A 27 11.91 -17.35 -34.31
CA LEU A 27 12.87 -17.51 -35.40
C LEU A 27 14.24 -17.75 -34.78
N ALA A 28 14.76 -18.95 -35.03
CA ALA A 28 16.10 -19.35 -34.66
C ALA A 28 17.13 -18.66 -35.55
N PHE A 29 18.14 -18.04 -34.93
CA PHE A 29 19.41 -17.79 -35.58
C PHE A 29 20.52 -18.57 -34.87
N LEU A 30 21.04 -19.55 -35.59
CA LEU A 30 22.30 -20.25 -35.35
C LEU A 30 23.47 -19.33 -35.68
N GLY A 31 24.45 -19.27 -34.83
CA GLY A 31 25.74 -18.65 -35.11
C GLY A 31 26.77 -19.05 -34.07
N CYS A 32 27.63 -19.99 -34.42
CA CYS A 32 28.83 -20.42 -33.70
C CYS A 32 29.87 -19.29 -33.59
N ASN A 33 30.69 -19.19 -32.56
CA ASN A 33 32.03 -19.77 -32.54
C ASN A 33 32.78 -19.50 -31.21
N SER A 34 33.56 -20.46 -30.86
CA SER A 34 34.58 -20.61 -29.84
C SER A 34 35.61 -19.47 -29.77
N ASP A 35 36.15 -19.23 -28.59
CA ASP A 35 37.55 -19.55 -28.32
C ASP A 35 37.93 -19.43 -26.83
N THR A 36 38.59 -20.47 -26.42
CA THR A 36 39.26 -20.77 -25.17
C THR A 36 40.59 -20.03 -25.08
N ILE A 37 41.01 -19.49 -23.95
CA ILE A 37 42.41 -19.55 -23.48
C ILE A 37 42.49 -19.49 -21.96
N SER A 38 43.33 -20.35 -21.47
CA SER A 38 43.68 -20.92 -20.21
C SER A 38 44.79 -20.14 -19.45
N SER A 39 44.81 -20.39 -18.16
CA SER A 39 45.98 -20.56 -17.26
C SER A 39 46.82 -19.33 -16.91
N THR A 40 47.29 -19.15 -15.72
CA THR A 40 48.02 -19.80 -14.64
C THR A 40 48.54 -18.71 -13.70
N ASP A 41 48.40 -18.83 -12.51
CA ASP A 41 49.22 -19.44 -11.44
C ASP A 41 50.06 -18.42 -10.60
N THR A 42 49.96 -18.58 -9.29
CA THR A 42 50.99 -18.62 -8.25
C THR A 42 51.56 -17.27 -7.66
N THR A 43 51.49 -17.00 -6.43
CA THR A 43 52.19 -17.33 -5.20
C THR A 43 52.08 -16.27 -4.13
N SER A 44 51.93 -16.77 -2.93
CA SER A 44 52.25 -16.26 -1.59
C SER A 44 53.24 -15.13 -1.46
N ASP A 45 52.99 -14.22 -0.51
CA ASP A 45 53.96 -14.00 0.59
C ASP A 45 53.29 -13.35 1.83
N THR A 46 53.65 -13.88 2.95
CA THR A 46 53.38 -13.50 4.31
C THR A 46 54.35 -12.36 4.69
N ASP A 47 53.84 -11.29 5.30
CA ASP A 47 54.65 -10.52 6.22
C ASP A 47 53.86 -9.88 7.37
N THR A 48 54.29 -10.24 8.55
CA THR A 48 53.87 -9.74 9.86
C THR A 48 54.59 -8.45 10.15
N SER A 49 53.88 -7.36 10.46
CA SER A 49 54.50 -6.22 11.16
C SER A 49 53.50 -5.60 12.15
N THR A 50 53.91 -5.70 13.40
CA THR A 50 53.37 -5.06 14.59
C THR A 50 53.70 -3.58 14.55
N GLY A 51 52.68 -2.71 14.60
CA GLY A 51 52.89 -1.26 14.73
C GLY A 51 51.78 -0.64 15.58
N THR A 52 52.09 -0.37 16.84
CA THR A 52 51.30 0.43 17.77
C THR A 52 51.35 1.90 17.34
N GLY A 53 50.22 2.43 16.90
CA GLY A 53 50.06 3.85 16.59
C GLY A 53 48.73 4.36 17.15
N THR A 54 48.83 5.14 18.22
CA THR A 54 47.74 5.94 18.79
C THR A 54 47.44 7.08 17.82
N SER A 55 46.30 7.01 17.15
CA SER A 55 45.77 8.15 16.39
C SER A 55 44.44 8.58 17.03
N THR A 56 44.45 9.79 17.53
CA THR A 56 43.28 10.57 17.88
C THR A 56 42.46 10.82 16.60
N ASP A 57 41.44 10.03 16.41
CA ASP A 57 40.48 10.23 15.33
C ASP A 57 39.44 11.25 15.78
N THR A 58 39.48 12.41 15.16
CA THR A 58 38.42 13.40 15.25
C THR A 58 37.31 12.93 14.32
N GLY A 59 36.43 12.11 14.86
CA GLY A 59 35.27 11.58 14.13
C GLY A 59 34.35 12.72 13.66
N ASP A 60 34.40 12.98 12.38
CA ASP A 60 33.31 13.64 11.66
C ASP A 60 32.09 12.68 11.69
N THR A 61 31.26 12.87 12.70
CA THR A 61 30.00 12.16 12.80
C THR A 61 29.04 12.82 11.84
N THR A 62 29.08 12.42 10.58
CA THR A 62 27.97 12.61 9.69
C THR A 62 26.86 11.65 10.19
N THR A 63 26.07 12.11 11.15
CA THR A 63 24.81 11.47 11.51
C THR A 63 23.87 11.66 10.33
N THR A 64 23.86 10.71 9.41
CA THR A 64 22.67 10.42 8.63
C THR A 64 21.67 9.87 9.63
N ASN A 65 20.77 10.72 10.12
CA ASN A 65 19.58 10.29 10.82
C ASN A 65 18.62 9.67 9.79
N ASP A 66 18.94 8.49 9.29
CA ASP A 66 17.95 7.58 8.78
C ASP A 66 17.23 7.04 10.01
N SER A 67 16.24 7.80 10.51
CA SER A 67 15.40 7.31 11.59
C SER A 67 14.58 6.17 11.00
N GLU A 68 14.87 4.95 11.46
CA GLU A 68 14.13 3.76 11.08
C GLU A 68 12.66 3.95 11.51
N TYR A 69 11.71 3.60 10.65
CA TYR A 69 10.30 3.58 10.99
C TYR A 69 10.03 2.65 12.17
N VAL A 70 9.17 3.08 13.10
CA VAL A 70 8.81 2.27 14.28
C VAL A 70 7.91 1.11 13.91
N SER A 71 8.01 0.03 14.70
CA SER A 71 7.21 -1.19 14.56
C SER A 71 6.37 -1.41 15.82
N GLY A 72 5.09 -1.65 15.68
CA GLY A 72 4.19 -1.91 16.80
C GLY A 72 2.74 -1.56 16.52
N THR A 73 2.00 -1.27 17.58
CA THR A 73 0.59 -0.86 17.48
C THR A 73 0.47 0.65 17.23
N THR A 74 -0.72 1.10 16.85
CA THR A 74 -1.07 2.53 16.69
C THR A 74 -0.89 3.36 17.96
N ALA A 75 -0.74 2.74 19.13
CA ALA A 75 -0.40 3.43 20.39
C ALA A 75 0.98 4.15 20.33
N LEU A 76 1.83 3.81 19.34
CA LEU A 76 3.09 4.52 19.07
C LEU A 76 2.88 5.85 18.36
N ILE A 77 1.69 6.14 17.82
CA ILE A 77 1.35 7.44 17.25
C ILE A 77 1.11 8.40 18.40
N THR A 78 2.14 9.18 18.72
CA THR A 78 2.12 10.18 19.82
C THR A 78 2.06 11.61 19.32
N ASP A 79 2.37 11.82 18.04
CA ASP A 79 2.19 13.10 17.39
C ASP A 79 0.70 13.38 17.16
N ASP A 80 0.31 14.65 17.21
CA ASP A 80 -1.03 15.07 16.82
C ASP A 80 -1.20 14.96 15.29
N PHE A 81 -2.43 14.78 14.83
CA PHE A 81 -2.70 14.89 13.40
C PHE A 81 -2.28 16.27 12.87
N PRO A 82 -1.62 16.34 11.72
CA PRO A 82 -1.18 17.61 11.16
C PRO A 82 -2.37 18.53 10.86
N ASP A 83 -2.14 19.83 10.84
CA ASP A 83 -3.14 20.81 10.46
C ASP A 83 -3.45 20.79 8.94
N ASP A 84 -4.36 21.65 8.49
CA ASP A 84 -4.84 21.66 7.10
C ASP A 84 -3.77 22.06 6.09
N SER A 85 -2.64 22.62 6.55
CA SER A 85 -1.56 23.09 5.67
C SER A 85 -0.93 21.99 4.82
N ILE A 86 -1.03 20.71 5.26
CA ILE A 86 -0.56 19.57 4.45
C ILE A 86 -1.30 19.41 3.12
N PHE A 87 -2.54 19.93 3.04
CA PHE A 87 -3.38 19.88 1.84
C PHE A 87 -3.29 21.16 1.00
N GLU A 88 -2.65 22.21 1.52
CA GLU A 88 -2.46 23.46 0.79
C GLU A 88 -1.45 23.27 -0.35
N THR A 89 -1.97 23.03 -1.55
CA THR A 89 -1.14 23.10 -2.74
C THR A 89 -1.01 24.57 -3.16
N SER A 90 0.20 25.02 -3.44
CA SER A 90 0.55 26.40 -3.79
C SER A 90 -0.06 26.93 -5.09
N THR A 91 -0.90 26.18 -5.77
CA THR A 91 -1.54 26.54 -7.03
C THR A 91 -3.04 26.28 -6.93
N ALA A 92 -3.80 27.35 -7.15
CA ALA A 92 -5.26 27.35 -7.17
C ALA A 92 -5.83 26.11 -7.86
N CYS A 93 -6.68 25.38 -7.14
CA CYS A 93 -7.58 24.31 -7.56
C CYS A 93 -7.27 23.70 -8.94
N VAL A 94 -6.16 22.99 -9.05
CA VAL A 94 -5.74 22.33 -10.30
C VAL A 94 -5.92 20.81 -10.18
N LEU A 95 -6.54 20.35 -9.09
CA LEU A 95 -6.77 18.92 -8.89
C LEU A 95 -7.78 18.41 -9.92
N ALA A 96 -7.52 17.23 -10.43
CA ALA A 96 -8.48 16.52 -11.26
C ALA A 96 -9.51 15.80 -10.37
N LEU A 97 -10.72 15.66 -10.86
CA LEU A 97 -11.73 14.82 -10.20
C LEU A 97 -11.15 13.44 -9.91
N THR A 98 -11.35 12.96 -8.71
CA THR A 98 -10.85 11.64 -8.28
C THR A 98 -11.47 10.56 -9.16
N LYS A 99 -10.62 9.83 -9.85
CA LYS A 99 -11.03 8.76 -10.75
C LYS A 99 -11.55 7.57 -9.96
N ALA A 100 -12.75 7.12 -10.29
CA ALA A 100 -13.30 5.90 -9.73
C ALA A 100 -12.53 4.65 -10.22
N THR A 101 -12.37 3.68 -9.33
CA THR A 101 -11.83 2.35 -9.63
C THR A 101 -12.85 1.28 -9.24
N THR A 102 -12.41 0.12 -8.77
CA THR A 102 -13.30 -0.96 -8.30
C THR A 102 -13.37 -1.00 -6.77
N GLU A 103 -14.56 -1.27 -6.24
CA GLU A 103 -14.75 -1.58 -4.81
C GLU A 103 -14.01 -2.86 -4.42
N GLY A 104 -14.01 -3.83 -5.35
CA GLY A 104 -13.47 -5.16 -5.08
C GLY A 104 -14.40 -6.02 -4.21
N PRO A 105 -14.03 -7.30 -3.96
CA PRO A 105 -14.87 -8.25 -3.26
C PRO A 105 -14.83 -8.13 -1.74
N CYS A 106 -13.92 -7.32 -1.20
CA CYS A 106 -13.60 -7.33 0.23
C CYS A 106 -14.19 -6.14 1.00
N TYR A 107 -15.15 -5.43 0.43
CA TYR A 107 -15.87 -4.36 1.12
C TYR A 107 -17.03 -4.90 1.96
N PHE A 108 -17.21 -4.35 3.14
CA PHE A 108 -18.47 -4.30 3.90
C PHE A 108 -18.50 -3.03 4.75
N GLN A 109 -19.71 -2.62 5.15
CA GLN A 109 -19.88 -1.46 6.01
C GLN A 109 -19.28 -1.74 7.40
N ALA A 110 -18.34 -0.92 7.81
CA ALA A 110 -17.73 -0.99 9.15
C ALA A 110 -18.28 0.10 10.07
N ASP A 111 -18.04 -0.09 11.35
CA ASP A 111 -18.37 0.90 12.38
C ASP A 111 -17.52 2.18 12.23
N SER A 112 -17.97 3.25 12.86
CA SER A 112 -17.23 4.51 12.89
C SER A 112 -16.15 4.44 13.96
N ASP A 113 -14.89 4.44 13.53
CA ASP A 113 -13.73 4.47 14.42
C ASP A 113 -12.60 5.27 13.77
N GLU A 114 -11.83 6.01 14.59
CA GLU A 114 -10.60 6.70 14.18
C GLU A 114 -9.42 5.74 14.14
N ASP A 115 -9.32 4.83 15.10
CA ASP A 115 -8.28 3.79 15.13
C ASP A 115 -8.82 2.48 14.57
N ILE A 116 -8.52 2.22 13.34
CA ILE A 116 -9.01 1.03 12.62
C ILE A 116 -8.05 -0.15 12.68
N SER A 117 -7.02 -0.09 13.53
CA SER A 117 -5.99 -1.15 13.62
C SER A 117 -6.43 -2.38 14.41
N ASP A 118 -7.45 -2.24 15.26
CA ASP A 118 -7.93 -3.29 16.17
C ASP A 118 -6.81 -3.89 17.05
N GLY A 119 -5.78 -3.05 17.36
CA GLY A 119 -4.65 -3.42 18.19
C GLY A 119 -3.61 -4.33 17.52
N LEU A 120 -3.70 -4.56 16.23
CA LEU A 120 -2.68 -5.27 15.46
C LEU A 120 -1.37 -4.49 15.42
N THR A 121 -0.30 -5.14 14.95
CA THR A 121 1.04 -4.55 14.78
C THR A 121 1.39 -4.36 13.32
N GLY A 122 2.23 -3.37 13.04
CA GLY A 122 2.71 -3.03 11.72
C GLY A 122 3.61 -1.80 11.77
N LEU A 123 3.72 -1.06 10.68
CA LEU A 123 4.21 0.30 10.64
C LEU A 123 3.02 1.24 10.94
N PRO A 124 2.94 1.85 12.14
CA PRO A 124 1.84 2.73 12.50
C PRO A 124 1.75 3.93 11.56
N MET A 125 0.56 4.25 11.10
CA MET A 125 0.32 5.26 10.07
C MET A 125 -0.87 6.15 10.42
N MET A 126 -0.66 7.47 10.34
CA MET A 126 -1.73 8.45 10.23
C MET A 126 -2.17 8.52 8.77
N LEU A 127 -3.43 8.23 8.47
CA LEU A 127 -4.03 8.43 7.15
C LEU A 127 -4.95 9.64 7.21
N CYS A 128 -4.52 10.76 6.61
CA CYS A 128 -5.25 12.02 6.60
C CYS A 128 -5.85 12.28 5.22
N LEU A 129 -7.17 12.42 5.14
CA LEU A 129 -7.87 12.65 3.89
C LEU A 129 -8.66 13.96 3.95
N GLN A 130 -8.66 14.70 2.86
CA GLN A 130 -9.50 15.89 2.68
C GLN A 130 -10.42 15.71 1.48
N LEU A 131 -11.70 15.99 1.65
CA LEU A 131 -12.70 15.97 0.59
C LEU A 131 -13.06 17.40 0.17
N ILE A 132 -13.00 17.66 -1.13
CA ILE A 132 -13.33 18.94 -1.74
C ILE A 132 -14.25 18.77 -2.95
N ASP A 133 -14.94 19.84 -3.32
CA ASP A 133 -15.69 19.93 -4.57
C ASP A 133 -14.81 20.36 -5.77
N SER A 134 -15.41 20.51 -6.94
CA SER A 134 -14.74 20.97 -8.16
C SER A 134 -14.22 22.40 -8.10
N ASP A 135 -14.71 23.20 -7.16
CA ASP A 135 -14.27 24.58 -6.92
C ASP A 135 -13.26 24.66 -5.75
N CYS A 136 -12.80 23.50 -5.27
CA CYS A 136 -11.89 23.32 -4.12
C CYS A 136 -12.46 23.80 -2.79
N ASN A 137 -13.76 23.84 -2.62
CA ASN A 137 -14.34 24.07 -1.31
C ASN A 137 -14.39 22.77 -0.50
N PRO A 138 -14.06 22.81 0.78
CA PRO A 138 -14.20 21.65 1.65
C PRO A 138 -15.64 21.15 1.70
N LEU A 139 -15.83 19.83 1.65
CA LEU A 139 -17.13 19.19 1.75
C LEU A 139 -17.29 18.50 3.12
N ALA A 140 -18.10 19.11 3.98
CA ALA A 140 -18.45 18.59 5.29
C ALA A 140 -19.66 17.65 5.25
N ASN A 141 -19.75 16.76 6.26
CA ASN A 141 -20.86 15.82 6.45
C ASN A 141 -20.97 14.73 5.37
N TYR A 142 -19.88 14.38 4.71
CA TYR A 142 -19.75 13.20 3.87
C TYR A 142 -19.13 12.06 4.66
N GLU A 143 -19.55 10.85 4.41
CA GLU A 143 -18.90 9.65 4.96
C GLU A 143 -17.75 9.25 4.05
N ILE A 144 -16.57 9.04 4.63
CA ILE A 144 -15.43 8.40 3.97
C ILE A 144 -15.19 7.08 4.69
N SER A 145 -15.40 5.98 3.97
CA SER A 145 -15.05 4.63 4.41
C SER A 145 -13.70 4.26 3.82
N VAL A 146 -12.84 3.62 4.63
CA VAL A 146 -11.55 3.08 4.20
C VAL A 146 -11.44 1.61 4.58
N TRP A 147 -10.76 0.82 3.74
CA TRP A 147 -10.42 -0.57 4.06
C TRP A 147 -9.17 -1.03 3.33
N HIS A 148 -8.39 -1.88 4.00
CA HIS A 148 -7.19 -2.46 3.43
C HIS A 148 -6.83 -3.79 4.11
N CYS A 149 -5.87 -4.52 3.57
CA CYS A 149 -5.38 -5.76 4.14
C CYS A 149 -4.38 -5.52 5.29
N ASP A 150 -4.16 -6.56 6.10
CA ASP A 150 -3.12 -6.58 7.12
C ASP A 150 -1.70 -6.70 6.53
N THR A 151 -0.67 -6.77 7.38
CA THR A 151 0.74 -6.92 6.97
C THR A 151 1.00 -8.20 6.16
N ARG A 152 0.12 -9.21 6.26
CA ARG A 152 0.17 -10.48 5.52
C ARG A 152 -0.53 -10.41 4.16
N GLY A 153 -1.23 -9.32 3.87
CA GLY A 153 -2.04 -9.16 2.67
C GLY A 153 -3.43 -9.81 2.79
N ILE A 154 -3.95 -9.97 4.01
CA ILE A 154 -5.24 -10.60 4.31
C ILE A 154 -6.24 -9.53 4.75
N TYR A 155 -7.44 -9.55 4.19
CA TYR A 155 -8.55 -8.71 4.62
C TYR A 155 -9.33 -9.38 5.75
N SER A 156 -9.90 -8.58 6.63
CA SER A 156 -10.78 -9.06 7.69
C SER A 156 -12.23 -9.17 7.24
N GLY A 157 -13.02 -9.91 8.00
CA GLY A 157 -14.45 -9.83 8.14
C GLY A 157 -15.31 -10.52 7.10
N ASP A 158 -16.61 -10.47 7.33
CA ASP A 158 -17.63 -11.01 6.46
C ASP A 158 -17.92 -10.09 5.27
N THR A 159 -17.46 -10.48 4.11
CA THR A 159 -17.61 -9.72 2.86
C THR A 159 -18.85 -10.14 2.05
N SER A 160 -19.82 -10.82 2.68
CA SER A 160 -21.03 -11.32 2.01
C SER A 160 -21.89 -10.21 1.41
N SER A 161 -21.81 -9.00 1.94
CA SER A 161 -22.54 -7.82 1.45
C SER A 161 -21.82 -7.03 0.36
N SER A 162 -20.58 -7.38 0.02
CA SER A 162 -19.86 -6.75 -1.09
C SER A 162 -20.58 -6.94 -2.43
N SER A 163 -20.57 -5.93 -3.28
CA SER A 163 -21.16 -5.97 -4.62
C SER A 163 -20.58 -7.10 -5.49
N ASP A 164 -19.32 -7.47 -5.25
CA ASP A 164 -18.61 -8.51 -5.97
C ASP A 164 -18.59 -9.88 -5.26
N SER A 165 -19.24 -10.01 -4.10
CA SER A 165 -19.22 -11.24 -3.27
C SER A 165 -19.70 -12.49 -4.03
N SER A 166 -20.62 -12.34 -5.00
CA SER A 166 -21.12 -13.45 -5.80
C SER A 166 -20.10 -14.00 -6.82
N ARG A 167 -19.03 -13.28 -7.08
CA ARG A 167 -17.98 -13.64 -8.06
C ARG A 167 -16.80 -14.33 -7.43
N PHE A 168 -16.63 -14.22 -6.11
CA PHE A 168 -15.49 -14.72 -5.37
C PHE A 168 -15.89 -15.79 -4.36
N ALA A 169 -14.97 -16.68 -4.03
CA ALA A 169 -15.18 -17.64 -2.95
C ALA A 169 -15.27 -16.90 -1.61
N GLY A 170 -16.01 -17.44 -0.61
CA GLY A 170 -16.18 -16.82 0.69
C GLY A 170 -14.86 -16.57 1.44
N ASP A 171 -13.87 -17.43 1.22
CA ASP A 171 -12.53 -17.34 1.79
C ASP A 171 -11.55 -16.45 0.99
N PHE A 172 -12.00 -15.84 -0.12
CA PHE A 172 -11.11 -15.06 -1.01
C PHE A 172 -10.41 -13.91 -0.29
N CYS A 173 -11.13 -13.16 0.54
CA CYS A 173 -10.60 -11.98 1.22
C CYS A 173 -9.75 -12.34 2.45
N THR A 174 -10.17 -13.36 3.18
CA THR A 174 -9.55 -13.80 4.44
C THR A 174 -8.50 -14.88 4.26
N ASP A 175 -8.34 -15.39 3.03
CA ASP A 175 -7.47 -16.54 2.70
C ASP A 175 -7.78 -17.80 3.56
N GLY A 176 -9.02 -17.89 4.06
CA GLY A 176 -9.47 -18.97 4.96
C GLY A 176 -8.95 -18.84 6.39
N ASP A 177 -8.44 -17.68 6.78
CA ASP A 177 -8.00 -17.38 8.14
C ASP A 177 -9.23 -17.11 9.03
N ALA A 178 -9.51 -17.99 9.99
CA ALA A 178 -10.69 -17.90 10.84
C ALA A 178 -10.67 -16.67 11.77
N GLU A 179 -9.50 -16.16 12.15
CA GLU A 179 -9.36 -14.94 12.93
C GLU A 179 -9.73 -13.73 12.06
N ALA A 180 -9.23 -13.72 10.83
CA ALA A 180 -9.60 -12.68 9.86
C ALA A 180 -11.11 -12.67 9.58
N GLU A 181 -11.73 -13.84 9.41
CA GLU A 181 -13.18 -13.96 9.18
C GLU A 181 -14.01 -13.40 10.35
N ALA A 182 -13.52 -13.55 11.58
CA ALA A 182 -14.19 -13.11 12.79
C ALA A 182 -13.88 -11.65 13.20
N SER A 183 -13.04 -10.96 12.46
CA SER A 183 -12.51 -9.65 12.81
C SER A 183 -12.96 -8.55 11.84
N THR A 184 -12.71 -7.29 12.24
CA THR A 184 -13.04 -6.09 11.45
C THR A 184 -11.87 -5.12 11.30
N TRP A 185 -10.65 -5.57 11.56
CA TRP A 185 -9.47 -4.72 11.49
C TRP A 185 -9.29 -4.05 10.12
N TYR A 186 -8.66 -2.87 10.15
CA TYR A 186 -8.36 -2.05 8.98
C TYR A 186 -9.58 -1.68 8.14
N ARG A 187 -10.71 -1.46 8.82
CA ARG A 187 -11.95 -0.99 8.24
C ARG A 187 -12.56 0.07 9.13
N GLY A 188 -12.94 1.20 8.56
CA GLY A 188 -13.63 2.23 9.32
C GLY A 188 -14.27 3.27 8.43
N SER A 189 -15.19 4.02 9.01
CA SER A 189 -15.89 5.12 8.36
C SER A 189 -15.91 6.33 9.28
N LEU A 190 -15.60 7.50 8.74
CA LEU A 190 -15.69 8.77 9.46
C LEU A 190 -16.44 9.80 8.64
N ILE A 191 -17.08 10.73 9.32
CA ILE A 191 -17.78 11.86 8.68
C ILE A 191 -16.82 13.04 8.57
N THR A 192 -16.74 13.64 7.38
CA THR A 192 -15.90 14.82 7.15
C THR A 192 -16.34 16.00 8.01
N ASP A 193 -15.37 16.67 8.60
CA ASP A 193 -15.57 17.90 9.40
C ASP A 193 -15.78 19.13 8.50
N SER A 194 -15.78 20.34 9.11
CA SER A 194 -15.97 21.61 8.42
C SER A 194 -14.85 21.94 7.40
N SER A 195 -13.67 21.36 7.56
CA SER A 195 -12.54 21.46 6.64
C SER A 195 -12.53 20.33 5.59
N GLY A 196 -13.59 19.50 5.54
CA GLY A 196 -13.67 18.35 4.65
C GLY A 196 -12.78 17.19 5.08
N ARG A 197 -12.29 17.16 6.32
CA ARG A 197 -11.27 16.20 6.79
C ARG A 197 -11.84 15.00 7.49
N VAL A 198 -11.14 13.89 7.31
CA VAL A 198 -11.15 12.70 8.18
C VAL A 198 -9.71 12.25 8.42
N ASN A 199 -9.44 11.76 9.62
CA ASN A 199 -8.12 11.25 9.99
C ASN A 199 -8.28 9.88 10.65
N PHE A 200 -7.51 8.90 10.15
CA PHE A 200 -7.50 7.54 10.68
C PHE A 200 -6.12 7.21 11.26
N LYS A 201 -6.12 6.42 12.34
CA LYS A 201 -4.95 5.69 12.80
C LYS A 201 -5.03 4.27 12.29
N THR A 202 -3.99 3.82 11.62
CA THR A 202 -3.92 2.50 10.99
C THR A 202 -2.47 2.04 10.86
N HIS A 203 -2.21 1.07 9.97
CA HIS A 203 -0.87 0.64 9.60
C HIS A 203 -0.68 0.69 8.09
N PHE A 204 0.58 0.78 7.66
CA PHE A 204 0.93 0.56 6.26
C PHE A 204 0.46 -0.84 5.85
N PRO A 205 -0.27 -0.99 4.72
CA PRO A 205 -0.79 -2.30 4.32
C PRO A 205 0.31 -3.26 3.88
N GLY A 206 0.05 -4.56 4.03
CA GLY A 206 0.80 -5.58 3.32
C GLY A 206 0.38 -5.68 1.85
N TRP A 207 0.91 -6.68 1.16
CA TRP A 207 0.56 -6.94 -0.24
C TRP A 207 0.00 -8.35 -0.44
N TYR A 208 -0.75 -8.53 -1.49
CA TYR A 208 -1.15 -9.85 -1.98
C TYR A 208 -0.89 -9.94 -3.47
N SER A 209 -0.69 -11.16 -3.95
CA SER A 209 -0.25 -11.38 -5.33
C SER A 209 -1.21 -10.81 -6.37
N GLY A 210 -0.65 -10.15 -7.38
CA GLY A 210 -1.38 -9.58 -8.50
C GLY A 210 -1.83 -8.14 -8.31
N ARG A 211 -1.52 -7.52 -7.15
CA ARG A 211 -1.83 -6.13 -6.87
C ARG A 211 -0.65 -5.41 -6.20
N THR A 212 -0.47 -4.16 -6.54
CA THR A 212 0.38 -3.26 -5.75
C THR A 212 -0.26 -2.97 -4.39
N ILE A 213 0.53 -2.52 -3.40
CA ILE A 213 0.02 -2.12 -2.08
C ILE A 213 -0.95 -0.96 -2.22
N HIS A 214 -2.15 -1.10 -1.63
CA HIS A 214 -3.22 -0.13 -1.80
C HIS A 214 -4.16 -0.07 -0.60
N ILE A 215 -4.87 1.04 -0.48
CA ILE A 215 -5.95 1.30 0.46
C ILE A 215 -7.19 1.64 -0.34
N HIS A 216 -8.29 0.94 -0.12
CA HIS A 216 -9.57 1.29 -0.71
C HIS A 216 -10.23 2.43 0.06
N PHE A 217 -11.04 3.22 -0.64
CA PHE A 217 -11.92 4.19 -0.02
C PHE A 217 -13.22 4.35 -0.80
N LYS A 218 -14.25 4.80 -0.08
CA LYS A 218 -15.55 5.18 -0.63
C LYS A 218 -16.00 6.48 0.01
N VAL A 219 -16.50 7.39 -0.82
CA VAL A 219 -17.16 8.63 -0.38
C VAL A 219 -18.65 8.50 -0.61
N SER A 220 -19.44 8.69 0.44
CA SER A 220 -20.90 8.65 0.36
C SER A 220 -21.56 9.77 1.17
N ASN A 221 -22.80 10.10 0.81
CA ASN A 221 -23.65 11.02 1.57
C ASN A 221 -25.11 10.68 1.29
N ASN A 222 -25.93 10.60 2.35
CA ASN A 222 -27.36 10.32 2.25
C ASN A 222 -27.69 9.07 1.40
N ASN A 223 -26.95 7.98 1.59
CA ASN A 223 -27.04 6.72 0.85
C ASN A 223 -26.73 6.83 -0.66
N ASN A 224 -26.05 7.87 -1.09
CA ASN A 224 -25.52 7.98 -2.45
C ASN A 224 -24.00 7.86 -2.40
N ASP A 225 -23.45 6.97 -3.22
CA ASP A 225 -22.02 6.86 -3.45
C ASP A 225 -21.58 7.89 -4.49
N TYR A 226 -20.57 8.69 -4.17
CA TYR A 226 -19.99 9.70 -5.06
C TYR A 226 -18.78 9.19 -5.79
N VAL A 227 -17.89 8.51 -5.07
CA VAL A 227 -16.71 7.88 -5.64
C VAL A 227 -16.32 6.66 -4.82
N ILE A 228 -15.94 5.59 -5.52
CA ILE A 228 -15.27 4.40 -4.97
C ILE A 228 -13.95 4.30 -5.69
N SER A 229 -12.85 4.28 -4.94
CA SER A 229 -11.51 4.26 -5.53
C SER A 229 -10.49 3.64 -4.57
N GLN A 230 -9.22 3.78 -4.91
CA GLN A 230 -8.11 3.24 -4.13
C GLN A 230 -6.95 4.23 -4.16
N PHE A 231 -6.18 4.26 -3.09
CA PHE A 231 -4.87 4.90 -3.04
C PHE A 231 -3.77 3.85 -3.14
N CYS A 232 -2.60 4.27 -3.59
CA CYS A 232 -1.39 3.46 -3.60
C CYS A 232 -0.20 4.25 -3.07
N PHE A 233 0.94 3.59 -2.97
CA PHE A 233 2.22 4.17 -2.60
C PHE A 233 3.17 4.09 -3.79
N THR A 234 4.22 4.90 -3.82
CA THR A 234 5.25 4.75 -4.87
C THR A 234 5.91 3.37 -4.76
N ASP A 235 6.29 2.79 -5.89
CA ASP A 235 7.00 1.49 -5.91
C ASP A 235 8.29 1.53 -5.08
N ALA A 236 8.99 2.67 -5.08
CA ALA A 236 10.22 2.83 -4.30
C ALA A 236 9.96 2.77 -2.80
N PHE A 237 8.94 3.49 -2.31
CA PHE A 237 8.55 3.49 -0.90
C PHE A 237 8.03 2.12 -0.46
N ALA A 238 7.15 1.52 -1.25
CA ALA A 238 6.62 0.18 -0.97
C ALA A 238 7.74 -0.86 -0.88
N LYS A 239 8.72 -0.82 -1.79
CA LYS A 239 9.89 -1.69 -1.77
C LYS A 239 10.74 -1.46 -0.51
N GLU A 240 11.02 -0.21 -0.16
CA GLU A 240 11.78 0.13 1.04
C GLU A 240 11.15 -0.51 2.27
N ILE A 241 9.86 -0.25 2.55
CA ILE A 241 9.16 -0.83 3.70
C ILE A 241 9.14 -2.36 3.64
N CYS A 242 8.81 -2.94 2.51
CA CYS A 242 8.72 -4.40 2.35
C CYS A 242 10.07 -5.11 2.48
N THR A 243 11.20 -4.44 2.33
CA THR A 243 12.52 -5.06 2.41
C THR A 243 13.31 -4.72 3.68
N THR A 244 12.97 -3.63 4.37
CA THR A 244 13.71 -3.14 5.54
C THR A 244 12.92 -3.27 6.85
N HIS A 245 11.62 -2.95 6.84
CA HIS A 245 10.81 -2.88 8.06
C HIS A 245 10.53 -4.27 8.65
N SER A 246 10.66 -4.39 9.97
CA SER A 246 10.60 -5.67 10.70
C SER A 246 9.33 -6.48 10.45
N GLU A 247 8.17 -5.83 10.35
CA GLU A 247 6.87 -6.49 10.17
C GLU A 247 6.61 -6.96 8.73
N TYR A 248 7.33 -6.42 7.72
CA TYR A 248 7.08 -6.70 6.30
C TYR A 248 8.20 -7.50 5.63
N LYS A 249 9.46 -7.34 6.07
CA LYS A 249 10.64 -7.90 5.39
C LYS A 249 10.64 -9.42 5.26
N SER A 250 9.94 -10.14 6.14
CA SER A 250 9.83 -11.60 6.05
C SER A 250 9.04 -12.07 4.84
N ARG A 251 8.10 -11.24 4.36
CA ARG A 251 7.31 -11.49 3.15
C ARG A 251 8.05 -11.01 1.88
N GLY A 252 8.90 -10.00 2.03
CA GLY A 252 9.68 -9.42 0.94
C GLY A 252 8.88 -8.49 0.03
N GLU A 253 9.51 -8.07 -1.05
CA GLU A 253 8.98 -7.11 -2.02
C GLU A 253 7.69 -7.62 -2.67
N GLN A 254 6.74 -6.71 -2.93
CA GLN A 254 5.49 -7.02 -3.64
C GLN A 254 5.79 -7.58 -5.04
N ASP A 255 4.98 -8.52 -5.50
CA ASP A 255 5.16 -9.17 -6.82
C ASP A 255 4.57 -8.36 -7.99
N THR A 256 3.74 -7.38 -7.69
CA THR A 256 3.11 -6.49 -8.66
C THR A 256 3.36 -5.05 -8.25
N THR A 257 3.83 -4.23 -9.18
CA THR A 257 4.17 -2.83 -8.97
C THR A 257 3.34 -1.93 -9.90
N LEU A 258 3.30 -0.63 -9.62
CA LEU A 258 2.69 0.35 -10.51
C LEU A 258 3.37 0.31 -11.89
N ALA A 259 4.70 0.23 -11.91
CA ALA A 259 5.48 0.14 -13.15
C ALA A 259 5.25 -1.17 -13.93
N SER A 260 4.85 -2.26 -13.26
CA SER A 260 4.53 -3.54 -13.92
C SER A 260 3.07 -3.64 -14.39
N ASN A 261 2.34 -2.53 -14.38
CA ASN A 261 0.94 -2.42 -14.76
C ASN A 261 -0.03 -3.16 -13.83
N ASP A 262 -0.16 -2.68 -12.60
CA ASP A 262 -1.32 -3.02 -11.80
C ASP A 262 -2.60 -2.75 -12.62
N ASN A 263 -3.44 -3.76 -12.77
CA ASN A 263 -4.60 -3.72 -13.69
C ASN A 263 -5.75 -2.82 -13.22
N VAL A 264 -5.68 -2.30 -11.98
CA VAL A 264 -6.66 -1.34 -11.45
C VAL A 264 -6.21 0.10 -11.70
N PHE A 265 -4.95 0.41 -11.38
CA PHE A 265 -4.41 1.76 -11.56
C PHE A 265 -4.01 2.04 -13.02
N GLY A 266 -3.52 1.02 -13.75
CA GLY A 266 -3.07 1.16 -15.13
C GLY A 266 -1.87 2.09 -15.27
N SER A 267 -1.77 2.78 -16.40
CA SER A 267 -0.65 3.71 -16.68
C SER A 267 -0.81 5.11 -16.08
N ASP A 268 -1.99 5.43 -15.54
CA ASP A 268 -2.36 6.76 -15.04
C ASP A 268 -2.45 6.75 -13.50
N TYR A 269 -1.50 6.07 -12.88
CA TYR A 269 -1.51 5.77 -11.44
C TYR A 269 -1.08 6.95 -10.55
N GLU A 270 -0.43 7.97 -11.09
CA GLU A 270 0.15 9.07 -10.31
C GLU A 270 -0.90 9.78 -9.44
N GLN A 271 -2.13 9.91 -9.93
CA GLN A 271 -3.23 10.55 -9.22
C GLN A 271 -3.73 9.77 -7.99
N PHE A 272 -3.32 8.51 -7.84
CA PHE A 272 -3.73 7.65 -6.72
C PHE A 272 -2.64 7.53 -5.64
N ILE A 273 -1.45 8.10 -5.88
CA ILE A 273 -0.33 7.99 -4.96
C ILE A 273 -0.57 8.88 -3.74
N LEU A 274 -0.53 8.29 -2.55
CA LEU A 274 -0.51 9.02 -1.29
C LEU A 274 0.81 9.81 -1.14
N ASN A 275 0.71 11.06 -0.70
CA ASN A 275 1.88 11.75 -0.17
C ASN A 275 2.28 11.09 1.14
N THR A 276 3.58 10.91 1.36
CA THR A 276 4.10 10.27 2.56
C THR A 276 5.20 11.08 3.21
N ALA A 277 5.25 11.06 4.53
CA ALA A 277 6.33 11.64 5.34
C ALA A 277 6.51 10.80 6.62
N GLN A 278 7.67 10.90 7.25
CA GLN A 278 7.87 10.32 8.56
C GLN A 278 7.57 11.37 9.64
N ASN A 279 6.75 10.98 10.62
CA ASN A 279 6.46 11.79 11.80
C ASN A 279 7.65 11.82 12.78
N SER A 280 7.66 12.77 13.70
CA SER A 280 8.74 12.91 14.68
C SER A 280 8.83 11.74 15.65
N ASP A 281 7.72 11.02 15.85
CA ASP A 281 7.65 9.79 16.66
C ASP A 281 8.08 8.52 15.88
N GLY A 282 8.50 8.67 14.64
CA GLY A 282 8.94 7.57 13.79
C GLY A 282 7.82 6.83 13.07
N THR A 283 6.56 7.25 13.23
CA THR A 283 5.41 6.70 12.52
C THR A 283 5.29 7.27 11.10
N LEU A 284 4.42 6.69 10.29
CA LEU A 284 4.17 7.15 8.92
C LEU A 284 3.00 8.15 8.89
N LEU A 285 3.18 9.27 8.21
CA LEU A 285 2.10 10.13 7.74
C LEU A 285 1.82 9.80 6.26
N ALA A 286 0.56 9.51 5.93
CA ALA A 286 0.07 9.38 4.57
C ALA A 286 -1.15 10.28 4.37
N TYR A 287 -1.19 11.06 3.28
CA TYR A 287 -2.30 12.00 3.09
C TYR A 287 -2.63 12.21 1.61
N HIS A 288 -3.89 12.56 1.34
CA HIS A 288 -4.38 12.83 -0.01
C HIS A 288 -5.63 13.70 0.00
N THR A 289 -5.82 14.49 -1.06
CA THR A 289 -7.05 15.25 -1.31
C THR A 289 -7.93 14.52 -2.31
N ILE A 290 -9.19 14.27 -1.94
CA ILE A 290 -10.21 13.66 -2.78
C ILE A 290 -11.07 14.78 -3.35
N GLN A 291 -11.22 14.83 -4.68
CA GLN A 291 -12.09 15.82 -5.33
C GLN A 291 -13.28 15.12 -6.00
N ILE A 292 -14.47 15.57 -5.66
CA ILE A 292 -15.73 15.11 -6.29
C ILE A 292 -16.51 16.27 -6.91
N ASN A 293 -17.51 15.92 -7.76
CA ASN A 293 -18.44 16.90 -8.33
C ASN A 293 -19.58 17.19 -7.36
#